data_64cc61b124ffe1fecbae18e8a67bd7eb
#
_entry.id   64cc61b124ffe1fecbae18e8a67bd7eb
#
_cell.length_a   1.000
_cell.length_b   1.000
_cell.length_c   1.000
_cell.angle_alpha   90.00
_cell.angle_beta   90.00
_cell.angle_gamma   90.00
#
_symmetry.space_group_name_H-M   'P 1'
#
loop_
_entity.id
_entity.type
_entity.pdbx_description
1 polymer ?
#
loop_
_entity_poly.entity_id
_entity_poly.type
_entity_poly.pdbx_seq_one_letter_code
_entity_poly.pdbx_strand_id
1 'polypeptide(L)'
;MAAVSELMLGVSASAWQKVGLTVEDQTARVGAVTLRFAPHERGLARWGLAGLPPASRTVTGIDGLPTTEAPAPSGPAPDNEMGATRLELITVATTSLLRTADAIEAVTGDPLTSVRRSGDFSVGFIRLGEVLAEIAQSSRASGDHAVFGGFVIVVEQLEQLTERLGPDVISEPRIAVQYGRHIATFRTSAGLGTPVAVMTPPPPQPPTPGQEREWTAMRLAARNGH
;
A
#
# COMPACT_ATOMS: atom_id res chain seq x y z
N MET A 1 -16.41 -8.37 7.88
CA MET A 1 -15.49 -7.32 7.42
C MET A 1 -14.38 -8.02 6.64
N ALA A 2 -14.22 -7.67 5.38
CA ALA A 2 -13.17 -8.21 4.55
C ALA A 2 -11.81 -7.60 4.93
N ALA A 3 -10.74 -8.33 4.68
CA ALA A 3 -9.38 -7.88 4.97
C ALA A 3 -8.42 -8.29 3.86
N VAL A 4 -7.49 -7.42 3.48
CA VAL A 4 -6.37 -7.82 2.63
C VAL A 4 -5.49 -8.78 3.43
N SER A 5 -5.30 -9.98 2.92
CA SER A 5 -4.53 -11.05 3.55
C SER A 5 -3.32 -11.52 2.73
N GLU A 6 -3.35 -11.30 1.41
CA GLU A 6 -2.25 -11.68 0.52
C GLU A 6 -2.06 -10.63 -0.59
N LEU A 7 -0.81 -10.40 -1.01
CA LEU A 7 -0.46 -9.72 -2.25
C LEU A 7 0.44 -10.62 -3.08
N MET A 8 0.10 -10.83 -4.36
CA MET A 8 0.97 -11.52 -5.31
C MET A 8 1.79 -10.51 -6.10
N LEU A 9 3.11 -10.63 -6.03
CA LEU A 9 4.06 -9.72 -6.65
C LEU A 9 4.80 -10.42 -7.80
N GLY A 10 4.75 -9.84 -8.98
CA GLY A 10 5.41 -10.31 -10.18
C GLY A 10 6.91 -10.01 -10.17
N VAL A 11 7.63 -10.58 -9.23
CA VAL A 11 9.06 -10.34 -9.03
C VAL A 11 9.71 -11.51 -8.29
N SER A 12 11.04 -11.64 -8.41
CA SER A 12 11.80 -12.60 -7.62
C SER A 12 11.86 -12.19 -6.14
N ALA A 13 11.73 -13.15 -5.25
CA ALA A 13 11.90 -13.00 -3.81
C ALA A 13 13.26 -12.38 -3.43
N SER A 14 14.31 -12.65 -4.21
CA SER A 14 15.66 -12.14 -3.95
C SER A 14 15.76 -10.61 -3.92
N ALA A 15 14.92 -9.89 -4.68
CA ALA A 15 14.87 -8.43 -4.63
C ALA A 15 14.39 -7.93 -3.26
N TRP A 16 13.42 -8.61 -2.68
CA TRP A 16 12.87 -8.28 -1.36
C TRP A 16 13.79 -8.70 -0.20
N GLN A 17 14.52 -9.82 -0.37
CA GLN A 17 15.57 -10.21 0.59
C GLN A 17 16.69 -9.16 0.65
N LYS A 18 17.10 -8.59 -0.50
CA LYS A 18 18.15 -7.55 -0.56
C LYS A 18 17.77 -6.27 0.20
N VAL A 19 16.50 -5.94 0.29
CA VAL A 19 16.04 -4.78 1.07
C VAL A 19 15.74 -5.12 2.53
N GLY A 20 15.95 -6.38 2.93
CA GLY A 20 15.92 -6.82 4.33
C GLY A 20 14.61 -7.50 4.76
N LEU A 21 13.77 -7.95 3.81
CA LEU A 21 12.58 -8.71 4.15
C LEU A 21 12.94 -10.20 4.31
N THR A 22 12.48 -10.82 5.40
CA THR A 22 12.62 -12.25 5.62
C THR A 22 11.69 -13.00 4.68
N VAL A 23 12.24 -13.86 3.81
CA VAL A 23 11.49 -14.62 2.81
C VAL A 23 11.72 -16.12 2.99
N GLU A 24 10.62 -16.88 3.05
CA GLU A 24 10.60 -18.34 3.13
C GLU A 24 9.62 -18.87 2.05
N ASP A 25 10.00 -19.90 1.33
CA ASP A 25 9.17 -20.58 0.31
C ASP A 25 8.44 -19.62 -0.64
N GLN A 26 9.16 -18.62 -1.20
CA GLN A 26 8.59 -17.58 -2.07
C GLN A 26 7.49 -16.74 -1.39
N THR A 27 7.49 -16.67 -0.06
CA THR A 27 6.56 -15.82 0.70
C THR A 27 7.29 -15.01 1.76
N ALA A 28 6.72 -13.86 2.10
CA ALA A 28 7.13 -13.05 3.25
C ALA A 28 5.89 -12.55 3.99
N ARG A 29 6.04 -12.21 5.25
CA ARG A 29 4.97 -11.66 6.08
C ARG A 29 5.26 -10.20 6.44
N VAL A 30 4.25 -9.34 6.27
CA VAL A 30 4.28 -7.95 6.73
C VAL A 30 2.99 -7.71 7.53
N GLY A 31 3.09 -7.84 8.85
CA GLY A 31 1.92 -7.81 9.73
C GLY A 31 0.90 -8.90 9.38
N ALA A 32 -0.32 -8.49 9.09
CA ALA A 32 -1.44 -9.36 8.73
C ALA A 32 -1.50 -9.73 7.23
N VAL A 33 -0.47 -9.40 6.43
CA VAL A 33 -0.48 -9.64 4.98
C VAL A 33 0.69 -10.54 4.57
N THR A 34 0.40 -11.54 3.75
CA THR A 34 1.41 -12.37 3.09
C THR A 34 1.77 -11.77 1.74
N LEU A 35 3.03 -11.50 1.48
CA LEU A 35 3.56 -11.20 0.16
C LEU A 35 4.00 -12.52 -0.49
N ARG A 36 3.44 -12.84 -1.66
CA ARG A 36 3.80 -14.01 -2.45
C ARG A 36 4.54 -13.59 -3.70
N PHE A 37 5.70 -14.16 -3.95
CA PHE A 37 6.56 -13.83 -5.09
C PHE A 37 6.34 -14.81 -6.24
N ALA A 38 6.01 -14.27 -7.41
CA ALA A 38 5.70 -15.01 -8.64
C ALA A 38 6.44 -14.40 -9.84
N PRO A 39 7.69 -14.79 -10.12
CA PRO A 39 8.54 -14.13 -11.13
C PRO A 39 8.01 -14.13 -12.57
N HIS A 40 7.03 -15.00 -12.87
CA HIS A 40 6.37 -15.07 -14.17
C HIS A 40 5.23 -14.06 -14.33
N GLU A 41 4.79 -13.42 -13.25
CA GLU A 41 3.80 -12.35 -13.25
C GLU A 41 4.45 -10.96 -13.37
N ARG A 42 3.65 -9.90 -13.39
CA ARG A 42 4.14 -8.51 -13.47
C ARG A 42 3.46 -7.61 -12.45
N GLY A 43 4.23 -6.73 -11.84
CA GLY A 43 3.71 -5.72 -10.93
C GLY A 43 3.08 -6.32 -9.66
N LEU A 44 2.12 -5.62 -9.08
CA LEU A 44 1.18 -6.19 -8.12
C LEU A 44 0.10 -6.90 -8.93
N ALA A 45 0.25 -8.23 -9.07
CA ALA A 45 -0.54 -9.04 -10.00
C ALA A 45 -1.94 -9.35 -9.46
N ARG A 46 -2.07 -9.49 -8.14
CA ARG A 46 -3.33 -9.88 -7.49
C ARG A 46 -3.32 -9.56 -6.01
N TRP A 47 -4.48 -9.28 -5.45
CA TRP A 47 -4.68 -9.32 -4.01
C TRP A 47 -5.55 -10.50 -3.58
N GLY A 48 -5.30 -11.00 -2.37
CA GLY A 48 -6.12 -11.98 -1.67
C GLY A 48 -6.88 -11.30 -0.53
N LEU A 49 -8.18 -11.59 -0.44
CA LEU A 49 -9.07 -11.05 0.57
C LEU A 49 -9.57 -12.17 1.48
N ALA A 50 -9.43 -11.99 2.78
CA ALA A 50 -10.01 -12.86 3.80
C ALA A 50 -11.36 -12.33 4.26
N GLY A 51 -12.22 -13.21 4.79
CA GLY A 51 -13.48 -12.82 5.41
C GLY A 51 -14.53 -12.28 4.46
N LEU A 52 -14.46 -12.66 3.18
CA LEU A 52 -15.47 -12.31 2.19
C LEU A 52 -16.84 -12.90 2.54
N PRO A 53 -17.95 -12.19 2.24
CA PRO A 53 -19.28 -12.76 2.28
C PRO A 53 -19.36 -14.07 1.48
N PRO A 54 -20.14 -15.07 1.90
CA PRO A 54 -20.22 -16.38 1.20
C PRO A 54 -20.49 -16.27 -0.31
N ALA A 55 -21.33 -15.34 -0.73
CA ALA A 55 -21.65 -15.10 -2.14
C ALA A 55 -20.47 -14.55 -2.95
N SER A 56 -19.46 -13.97 -2.31
CA SER A 56 -18.31 -13.34 -2.95
C SER A 56 -17.05 -14.20 -2.94
N ARG A 57 -17.06 -15.39 -2.34
CA ARG A 57 -15.86 -16.22 -2.18
C ARG A 57 -15.28 -16.76 -3.49
N THR A 58 -16.07 -16.81 -4.54
CA THR A 58 -15.63 -17.26 -5.87
C THR A 58 -15.22 -16.09 -6.79
N VAL A 59 -15.05 -14.89 -6.22
CA VAL A 59 -14.62 -13.71 -6.99
C VAL A 59 -13.24 -13.95 -7.62
N THR A 60 -13.11 -13.53 -8.88
CA THR A 60 -11.83 -13.59 -9.63
C THR A 60 -11.32 -12.20 -10.02
N GLY A 61 -12.15 -11.17 -9.84
CA GLY A 61 -11.79 -9.78 -10.12
C GLY A 61 -12.82 -8.78 -9.60
N ILE A 62 -12.36 -7.58 -9.26
CA ILE A 62 -13.16 -6.45 -8.82
C ILE A 62 -12.79 -5.24 -9.68
N ASP A 63 -13.68 -4.78 -10.56
CA ASP A 63 -13.42 -3.66 -11.49
C ASP A 63 -12.07 -3.79 -12.23
N GLY A 64 -11.71 -5.00 -12.68
CA GLY A 64 -10.43 -5.28 -13.34
C GLY A 64 -9.26 -5.62 -12.41
N LEU A 65 -9.38 -5.43 -11.09
CA LEU A 65 -8.36 -5.85 -10.12
C LEU A 65 -8.44 -7.37 -9.91
N PRO A 66 -7.43 -8.16 -10.30
CA PRO A 66 -7.42 -9.59 -10.04
C PRO A 66 -7.52 -9.87 -8.53
N THR A 67 -8.54 -10.64 -8.16
CA THR A 67 -8.92 -10.86 -6.76
C THR A 67 -9.12 -12.34 -6.50
N THR A 68 -8.79 -12.80 -5.30
CA THR A 68 -9.10 -14.16 -4.85
C THR A 68 -9.46 -14.16 -3.37
N GLU A 69 -10.26 -15.12 -2.92
CA GLU A 69 -10.35 -15.41 -1.50
C GLU A 69 -9.00 -16.00 -1.04
N ALA A 70 -8.46 -15.50 0.07
CA ALA A 70 -7.26 -16.03 0.68
C ALA A 70 -7.41 -16.01 2.20
N PRO A 71 -6.97 -17.05 2.92
CA PRO A 71 -7.08 -17.08 4.38
C PRO A 71 -6.23 -15.97 5.00
N ALA A 72 -6.68 -15.44 6.12
CA ALA A 72 -5.83 -14.59 6.95
C ALA A 72 -4.64 -15.40 7.46
N PRO A 73 -3.42 -14.87 7.40
CA PRO A 73 -2.26 -15.57 7.93
C PRO A 73 -2.38 -15.71 9.44
N SER A 74 -1.87 -16.81 9.98
CA SER A 74 -1.88 -17.13 11.42
C SER A 74 -0.54 -16.81 12.08
N GLY A 75 -0.58 -16.49 13.37
CA GLY A 75 0.61 -16.20 14.19
C GLY A 75 1.28 -14.84 13.86
N PRO A 76 2.32 -14.48 14.62
CA PRO A 76 3.05 -13.24 14.42
C PRO A 76 3.83 -13.28 13.09
N ALA A 77 4.06 -12.10 12.50
CA ALA A 77 5.01 -11.98 11.41
C ALA A 77 6.44 -12.18 11.93
N PRO A 78 7.34 -12.81 11.15
CA PRO A 78 8.74 -12.92 11.54
C PRO A 78 9.42 -11.57 11.56
N ASP A 79 10.43 -11.42 12.41
CA ASP A 79 11.31 -10.26 12.40
C ASP A 79 12.04 -10.15 11.06
N ASN A 80 12.31 -8.92 10.65
CA ASN A 80 12.99 -8.65 9.39
C ASN A 80 13.88 -7.39 9.52
N GLU A 81 15.00 -7.37 8.79
CA GLU A 81 15.95 -6.25 8.82
C GLU A 81 15.42 -4.96 8.19
N MET A 82 14.33 -5.05 7.42
CA MET A 82 13.62 -3.89 6.88
C MET A 82 12.90 -3.12 7.98
N GLY A 83 12.62 -3.75 9.13
CA GLY A 83 11.79 -3.19 10.20
C GLY A 83 10.32 -3.06 9.80
N ALA A 84 9.86 -3.85 8.82
CA ALA A 84 8.50 -3.82 8.32
C ALA A 84 7.53 -4.43 9.34
N THR A 85 6.53 -3.66 9.76
CA THR A 85 5.57 -4.06 10.80
C THR A 85 4.17 -4.33 10.26
N ARG A 86 3.72 -3.57 9.27
CA ARG A 86 2.41 -3.78 8.62
C ARG A 86 2.34 -3.16 7.22
N LEU A 87 1.41 -3.67 6.42
CA LEU A 87 0.97 -3.02 5.21
C LEU A 87 -0.04 -1.92 5.57
N GLU A 88 0.24 -0.68 5.18
CA GLU A 88 -0.61 0.47 5.51
C GLU A 88 -1.67 0.73 4.46
N LEU A 89 -1.27 0.69 3.19
CA LEU A 89 -2.07 1.18 2.09
C LEU A 89 -1.75 0.46 0.78
N ILE A 90 -2.78 0.20 -0.03
CA ILE A 90 -2.65 -0.22 -1.43
C ILE A 90 -3.27 0.87 -2.29
N THR A 91 -2.53 1.36 -3.29
CA THR A 91 -3.05 2.32 -4.26
C THR A 91 -3.69 1.60 -5.43
N VAL A 92 -4.90 2.02 -5.77
CA VAL A 92 -5.66 1.60 -6.94
C VAL A 92 -5.87 2.81 -7.85
N ALA A 93 -5.37 2.77 -9.08
CA ALA A 93 -5.58 3.82 -10.06
C ALA A 93 -6.81 3.50 -10.92
N THR A 94 -7.66 4.50 -11.17
CA THR A 94 -8.91 4.33 -11.93
C THR A 94 -9.30 5.60 -12.68
N THR A 95 -10.12 5.46 -13.71
CA THR A 95 -10.81 6.56 -14.39
C THR A 95 -12.12 6.96 -13.70
N SER A 96 -12.66 6.12 -12.80
CA SER A 96 -13.90 6.39 -12.06
C SER A 96 -13.82 5.85 -10.64
N LEU A 97 -13.60 6.77 -9.69
CA LEU A 97 -13.50 6.45 -8.25
C LEU A 97 -14.77 5.74 -7.75
N LEU A 98 -15.95 6.26 -8.08
CA LEU A 98 -17.20 5.70 -7.60
C LEU A 98 -17.45 4.31 -8.15
N ARG A 99 -17.27 4.08 -9.47
CA ARG A 99 -17.41 2.74 -10.06
C ARG A 99 -16.53 1.71 -9.34
N THR A 100 -15.25 2.05 -9.12
CA THR A 100 -14.31 1.15 -8.46
C THR A 100 -14.69 0.94 -6.98
N ALA A 101 -15.10 2.00 -6.28
CA ALA A 101 -15.53 1.91 -4.88
C ALA A 101 -16.79 1.04 -4.74
N ASP A 102 -17.81 1.27 -5.58
CA ASP A 102 -19.06 0.50 -5.58
C ASP A 102 -18.78 -0.99 -5.88
N ALA A 103 -17.85 -1.28 -6.79
CA ALA A 103 -17.46 -2.65 -7.10
C ALA A 103 -16.74 -3.34 -5.92
N ILE A 104 -15.88 -2.61 -5.19
CA ILE A 104 -15.22 -3.14 -3.99
C ILE A 104 -16.28 -3.37 -2.89
N GLU A 105 -17.16 -2.41 -2.63
CA GLU A 105 -18.21 -2.52 -1.63
C GLU A 105 -19.17 -3.69 -1.92
N ALA A 106 -19.57 -3.87 -3.19
CA ALA A 106 -20.46 -4.97 -3.59
C ALA A 106 -19.87 -6.37 -3.28
N VAL A 107 -18.54 -6.51 -3.33
CA VAL A 107 -17.85 -7.79 -3.06
C VAL A 107 -17.52 -7.95 -1.58
N THR A 108 -17.08 -6.88 -0.91
CA THR A 108 -16.54 -6.92 0.45
C THR A 108 -17.57 -6.58 1.53
N GLY A 109 -18.57 -5.78 1.18
CA GLY A 109 -19.52 -5.17 2.11
C GLY A 109 -18.93 -3.96 2.86
N ASP A 110 -17.71 -3.55 2.55
CA ASP A 110 -17.00 -2.45 3.22
C ASP A 110 -17.13 -1.16 2.37
N PRO A 111 -17.79 -0.10 2.89
CA PRO A 111 -18.11 1.09 2.11
C PRO A 111 -16.94 2.06 1.98
N LEU A 112 -17.05 2.97 1.01
CA LEU A 112 -16.20 4.14 0.88
C LEU A 112 -16.29 5.03 2.13
N THR A 113 -15.18 5.22 2.85
CA THR A 113 -15.17 5.94 4.14
C THR A 113 -14.93 7.43 4.01
N SER A 114 -14.17 7.86 3.02
CA SER A 114 -13.87 9.28 2.79
C SER A 114 -13.40 9.54 1.36
N VAL A 115 -13.61 10.78 0.89
CA VAL A 115 -13.12 11.25 -0.40
C VAL A 115 -12.41 12.59 -0.20
N ARG A 116 -11.23 12.73 -0.80
CA ARG A 116 -10.49 14.00 -0.87
C ARG A 116 -10.37 14.40 -2.34
N ARG A 117 -10.59 15.68 -2.62
CA ARG A 117 -10.48 16.25 -3.97
C ARG A 117 -9.43 17.35 -4.00
N SER A 118 -8.65 17.39 -5.08
CA SER A 118 -7.64 18.43 -5.33
C SER A 118 -7.51 18.65 -6.86
N GLY A 119 -8.16 19.68 -7.39
CA GLY A 119 -8.27 19.88 -8.84
C GLY A 119 -8.92 18.69 -9.53
N ASP A 120 -8.27 18.20 -10.58
CA ASP A 120 -8.73 17.02 -11.36
C ASP A 120 -8.41 15.66 -10.71
N PHE A 121 -7.84 15.67 -9.52
CA PHE A 121 -7.46 14.48 -8.78
C PHE A 121 -8.43 14.24 -7.62
N SER A 122 -8.96 13.03 -7.52
CA SER A 122 -9.80 12.60 -6.41
C SER A 122 -9.26 11.30 -5.83
N VAL A 123 -9.28 11.19 -4.52
CA VAL A 123 -8.86 9.99 -3.80
C VAL A 123 -9.93 9.57 -2.83
N GLY A 124 -10.33 8.31 -2.89
CA GLY A 124 -11.25 7.69 -1.96
C GLY A 124 -10.56 6.59 -1.15
N PHE A 125 -11.09 6.29 0.02
CA PHE A 125 -10.50 5.30 0.91
C PHE A 125 -11.55 4.27 1.35
N ILE A 126 -11.20 2.99 1.22
CA ILE A 126 -11.96 1.86 1.76
C ILE A 126 -11.05 1.11 2.72
N ARG A 127 -11.55 0.77 3.90
CA ARG A 127 -10.78 -0.01 4.88
C ARG A 127 -11.07 -1.50 4.72
N LEU A 128 -10.02 -2.26 4.43
CA LEU A 128 -10.06 -3.72 4.29
C LEU A 128 -9.17 -4.35 5.37
N GLY A 129 -9.75 -4.54 6.55
CA GLY A 129 -9.00 -4.93 7.75
C GLY A 129 -8.06 -3.81 8.23
N GLU A 130 -6.78 -4.11 8.38
CA GLU A 130 -5.75 -3.12 8.76
C GLU A 130 -5.28 -2.26 7.57
N VAL A 131 -5.54 -2.69 6.34
CA VAL A 131 -5.07 -2.05 5.11
C VAL A 131 -6.11 -1.04 4.57
N LEU A 132 -5.65 0.11 4.10
CA LEU A 132 -6.46 1.06 3.34
C LEU A 132 -6.30 0.80 1.83
N ALA A 133 -7.38 0.58 1.12
CA ALA A 133 -7.42 0.71 -0.33
C ALA A 133 -7.61 2.19 -0.68
N GLU A 134 -6.58 2.81 -1.25
CA GLU A 134 -6.60 4.18 -1.77
C GLU A 134 -6.97 4.15 -3.25
N ILE A 135 -8.18 4.60 -3.57
CA ILE A 135 -8.71 4.64 -4.93
C ILE A 135 -8.40 6.02 -5.50
N ALA A 136 -7.42 6.10 -6.38
CA ALA A 136 -6.93 7.34 -7.00
C ALA A 136 -7.53 7.51 -8.40
N GLN A 137 -8.41 8.49 -8.55
CA GLN A 137 -8.94 8.90 -9.84
C GLN A 137 -8.16 10.11 -10.36
N SER A 138 -7.73 10.01 -11.62
CA SER A 138 -7.06 11.11 -12.33
C SER A 138 -7.54 11.18 -13.77
N SER A 139 -7.64 12.38 -14.32
CA SER A 139 -7.88 12.61 -15.75
C SER A 139 -6.77 12.02 -16.66
N ARG A 140 -5.62 11.69 -16.06
CA ARG A 140 -4.50 11.01 -16.77
C ARG A 140 -4.57 9.49 -16.71
N ALA A 141 -5.47 8.93 -15.91
CA ALA A 141 -5.71 7.49 -15.92
C ALA A 141 -6.33 7.10 -17.27
N SER A 142 -5.97 5.95 -17.77
CA SER A 142 -6.48 5.41 -19.03
C SER A 142 -6.98 3.98 -18.82
N GLY A 143 -7.95 3.58 -19.64
CA GLY A 143 -8.55 2.25 -19.58
C GLY A 143 -9.91 2.23 -18.88
N ASP A 144 -10.65 1.14 -19.10
CA ASP A 144 -12.01 0.96 -18.61
C ASP A 144 -12.08 0.33 -17.22
N HIS A 145 -10.95 -0.09 -16.68
CA HIS A 145 -10.83 -0.82 -15.43
C HIS A 145 -9.82 -0.19 -14.48
N ALA A 146 -9.95 -0.52 -13.20
CA ALA A 146 -8.96 -0.18 -12.20
C ALA A 146 -7.70 -1.05 -12.34
N VAL A 147 -6.55 -0.49 -11.92
CA VAL A 147 -5.26 -1.18 -11.88
C VAL A 147 -4.56 -0.90 -10.55
N PHE A 148 -3.75 -1.83 -10.09
CA PHE A 148 -2.92 -1.60 -8.91
C PHE A 148 -1.80 -0.61 -9.23
N GLY A 149 -1.62 0.39 -8.35
CA GLY A 149 -0.59 1.42 -8.46
C GLY A 149 0.65 1.16 -7.61
N GLY A 150 0.52 0.34 -6.58
CA GLY A 150 1.58 0.05 -5.61
C GLY A 150 1.06 -0.01 -4.18
N PHE A 151 1.97 0.02 -3.20
CA PHE A 151 1.58 -0.04 -1.79
C PHE A 151 2.60 0.61 -0.84
N VAL A 152 2.17 0.82 0.40
CA VAL A 152 2.98 1.42 1.47
C VAL A 152 3.11 0.46 2.63
N ILE A 153 4.34 0.27 3.10
CA ILE A 153 4.69 -0.52 4.28
C ILE A 153 5.08 0.43 5.42
N VAL A 154 4.63 0.16 6.63
CA VAL A 154 5.13 0.82 7.83
C VAL A 154 6.41 0.15 8.28
N VAL A 155 7.44 0.97 8.53
CA VAL A 155 8.74 0.54 9.06
C VAL A 155 9.08 1.33 10.31
N GLU A 156 9.66 0.68 11.31
CA GLU A 156 9.96 1.32 12.60
C GLU A 156 11.09 2.34 12.52
N GLN A 157 12.11 2.05 11.71
CA GLN A 157 13.37 2.80 11.68
C GLN A 157 13.69 3.26 10.25
N LEU A 158 12.88 4.18 9.73
CA LEU A 158 12.96 4.63 8.35
C LEU A 158 14.33 5.23 7.99
N GLU A 159 14.89 6.06 8.86
CA GLU A 159 16.18 6.71 8.67
C GLU A 159 17.31 5.67 8.56
N GLN A 160 17.35 4.69 9.45
CA GLN A 160 18.34 3.61 9.42
C GLN A 160 18.19 2.74 8.16
N LEU A 161 16.94 2.46 7.74
CA LEU A 161 16.67 1.72 6.52
C LEU A 161 17.21 2.48 5.28
N THR A 162 16.97 3.78 5.20
CA THR A 162 17.41 4.60 4.06
C THR A 162 18.92 4.78 4.05
N GLU A 163 19.56 4.93 5.20
CA GLU A 163 21.02 4.98 5.33
C GLU A 163 21.66 3.65 4.89
N ARG A 164 21.13 2.51 5.35
CA ARG A 164 21.65 1.18 5.00
C ARG A 164 21.54 0.86 3.51
N LEU A 165 20.42 1.22 2.88
CA LEU A 165 20.16 0.89 1.47
C LEU A 165 20.77 1.89 0.49
N GLY A 166 20.95 3.13 0.89
CA GLY A 166 21.51 4.20 0.09
C GLY A 166 20.57 4.79 -0.98
N PRO A 167 20.91 5.96 -1.52
CA PRO A 167 20.03 6.76 -2.38
C PRO A 167 19.77 6.14 -3.76
N ASP A 168 20.56 5.17 -4.20
CA ASP A 168 20.35 4.45 -5.45
C ASP A 168 19.22 3.41 -5.35
N VAL A 169 18.87 2.97 -4.13
CA VAL A 169 17.85 1.95 -3.86
C VAL A 169 16.56 2.57 -3.33
N ILE A 170 16.68 3.58 -2.45
CA ILE A 170 15.54 4.23 -1.80
C ILE A 170 15.77 5.74 -1.72
N SER A 171 14.71 6.54 -1.80
CA SER A 171 14.82 7.99 -1.65
C SER A 171 15.11 8.37 -0.21
N GLU A 172 15.64 9.57 0.01
CA GLU A 172 15.67 10.16 1.34
C GLU A 172 14.26 10.28 1.94
N PRO A 173 14.15 10.18 3.27
CA PRO A 173 12.89 10.42 3.97
C PRO A 173 12.39 11.86 3.74
N ARG A 174 11.09 12.01 3.49
CA ARG A 174 10.42 13.30 3.35
C ARG A 174 9.17 13.35 4.21
N ILE A 175 8.71 14.55 4.53
CA ILE A 175 7.48 14.76 5.28
C ILE A 175 6.28 14.16 4.52
N ALA A 176 5.56 13.23 5.15
CA ALA A 176 4.37 12.60 4.59
C ALA A 176 3.15 13.54 4.65
N VAL A 177 2.07 13.16 3.97
CA VAL A 177 0.77 13.86 4.07
C VAL A 177 0.20 13.70 5.48
N GLN A 178 0.36 12.52 6.05
CA GLN A 178 -0.10 12.21 7.41
C GLN A 178 0.78 12.90 8.45
N TYR A 179 0.15 13.53 9.43
CA TYR A 179 0.82 14.25 10.51
C TYR A 179 1.85 13.37 11.23
N GLY A 180 3.01 13.95 11.51
CA GLY A 180 4.08 13.33 12.30
C GLY A 180 4.79 12.15 11.63
N ARG A 181 4.54 11.92 10.33
CA ARG A 181 5.11 10.78 9.60
C ARG A 181 6.07 11.20 8.51
N HIS A 182 7.07 10.36 8.25
CA HIS A 182 7.98 10.49 7.12
C HIS A 182 7.78 9.31 6.18
N ILE A 183 8.05 9.53 4.89
CA ILE A 183 7.90 8.55 3.82
C ILE A 183 9.12 8.57 2.91
N ALA A 184 9.58 7.40 2.51
CA ALA A 184 10.58 7.19 1.46
C ALA A 184 10.02 6.23 0.41
N THR A 185 10.49 6.36 -0.83
CA THR A 185 10.02 5.55 -1.96
C THR A 185 11.19 4.75 -2.53
N PHE A 186 11.01 3.45 -2.71
CA PHE A 186 11.98 2.62 -3.40
C PHE A 186 12.13 3.06 -4.86
N ARG A 187 13.38 3.11 -5.32
CA ARG A 187 13.71 3.37 -6.72
C ARG A 187 13.36 2.14 -7.57
N THR A 188 13.14 2.36 -8.85
CA THR A 188 12.94 1.25 -9.80
C THR A 188 14.13 0.29 -9.83
N SER A 189 15.35 0.79 -9.59
CA SER A 189 16.59 0.03 -9.42
C SER A 189 16.57 -1.00 -8.30
N ALA A 190 15.72 -0.82 -7.27
CA ALA A 190 15.52 -1.82 -6.22
C ALA A 190 14.90 -3.12 -6.74
N GLY A 191 14.25 -3.08 -7.92
CA GLY A 191 13.71 -4.26 -8.59
C GLY A 191 12.53 -4.93 -7.87
N LEU A 192 11.75 -4.18 -7.08
CA LEU A 192 10.65 -4.72 -6.28
C LEU A 192 9.37 -5.07 -7.08
N GLY A 193 9.40 -4.89 -8.40
CA GLY A 193 8.33 -5.30 -9.33
C GLY A 193 7.14 -4.35 -9.40
N THR A 194 6.91 -3.54 -8.39
CA THR A 194 5.82 -2.55 -8.31
C THR A 194 6.29 -1.33 -7.51
N PRO A 195 5.66 -0.16 -7.65
CA PRO A 195 5.94 0.98 -6.77
C PRO A 195 5.70 0.64 -5.29
N VAL A 196 6.71 0.85 -4.47
CA VAL A 196 6.65 0.62 -3.03
C VAL A 196 7.18 1.85 -2.30
N ALA A 197 6.46 2.30 -1.30
CA ALA A 197 6.94 3.27 -0.34
C ALA A 197 6.97 2.67 1.06
N VAL A 198 7.82 3.23 1.91
CA VAL A 198 7.91 2.91 3.33
C VAL A 198 7.66 4.16 4.14
N MET A 199 7.00 4.01 5.28
CA MET A 199 6.55 5.14 6.09
C MET A 199 6.75 4.84 7.57
N THR A 200 7.10 5.87 8.35
CA THR A 200 7.18 5.74 9.81
C THR A 200 5.81 5.40 10.42
N PRO A 201 5.74 4.77 11.60
CA PRO A 201 4.49 4.58 12.33
C PRO A 201 3.76 5.91 12.57
N PRO A 202 2.44 5.90 12.81
CA PRO A 202 1.74 7.10 13.25
C PRO A 202 2.24 7.51 14.63
N PRO A 203 2.22 8.82 14.94
CA PRO A 203 2.54 9.28 16.29
C PRO A 203 1.55 8.68 17.32
N PRO A 204 1.98 8.48 18.57
CA PRO A 204 1.16 7.83 19.60
C PRO A 204 -0.10 8.63 19.97
N GLN A 205 -0.13 9.90 19.66
CA GLN A 205 -1.28 10.77 19.91
C GLN A 205 -1.75 11.44 18.62
N PRO A 206 -3.09 11.56 18.43
CA PRO A 206 -3.62 12.30 17.29
C PRO A 206 -3.22 13.78 17.37
N PRO A 207 -3.04 14.46 16.23
CA PRO A 207 -2.70 15.87 16.20
C PRO A 207 -3.85 16.74 16.68
N THR A 208 -3.49 17.88 17.28
CA THR A 208 -4.43 19.00 17.39
C THR A 208 -4.59 19.69 16.03
N PRO A 209 -5.70 20.43 15.79
CA PRO A 209 -5.88 21.18 14.55
C PRO A 209 -4.76 22.21 14.26
N GLY A 210 -4.08 22.71 15.30
CA GLY A 210 -2.91 23.59 15.16
C GLY A 210 -1.71 22.85 14.58
N GLN A 211 -1.39 21.70 15.13
CA GLN A 211 -0.29 20.85 14.71
C GLN A 211 -0.47 20.32 13.28
N GLU A 212 -1.72 19.97 12.87
CA GLU A 212 -2.00 19.59 11.48
C GLU A 212 -1.73 20.71 10.48
N ARG A 213 -2.12 21.95 10.82
CA ARG A 213 -1.85 23.11 9.96
C ARG A 213 -0.35 23.39 9.83
N GLU A 214 0.39 23.35 10.94
CA GLU A 214 1.84 23.53 10.94
C GLU A 214 2.55 22.47 10.11
N TRP A 215 2.20 21.20 10.32
CA TRP A 215 2.72 20.09 9.53
C TRP A 215 2.46 20.25 8.02
N THR A 216 1.26 20.67 7.66
CA THR A 216 0.89 20.93 6.28
C THR A 216 1.73 22.07 5.69
N ALA A 217 1.97 23.14 6.46
CA ALA A 217 2.81 24.27 6.03
C ALA A 217 4.26 23.82 5.83
N MET A 218 4.84 23.05 6.74
CA MET A 218 6.19 22.48 6.62
C MET A 218 6.32 21.60 5.38
N ARG A 219 5.34 20.74 5.12
CA ARG A 219 5.33 19.88 3.93
C ARG A 219 5.27 20.65 2.62
N LEU A 220 4.48 21.71 2.57
CA LEU A 220 4.38 22.59 1.39
C LEU A 220 5.68 23.37 1.16
N ALA A 221 6.31 23.87 2.22
CA ALA A 221 7.60 24.56 2.14
C ALA A 221 8.70 23.63 1.61
N ALA A 222 8.77 22.40 2.12
CA ALA A 222 9.73 21.39 1.66
C ALA A 222 9.56 21.03 0.15
N ARG A 223 8.35 21.10 -0.39
CA ARG A 223 8.10 20.85 -1.83
C ARG A 223 8.52 22.01 -2.74
N ASN A 224 8.53 23.23 -2.24
CA ASN A 224 8.83 24.44 -3.02
C ASN A 224 10.32 24.83 -2.96
N GLY A 225 11.13 24.18 -2.13
CA GLY A 225 12.56 24.39 -1.98
C GLY A 225 13.45 23.50 -2.87
N HIS A 226 12.85 22.75 -3.75
CA HIS A 226 13.47 21.95 -4.81
C HIS A 226 12.86 22.40 -6.15
#